data_d91d43efe5f31e74a6ae3da087f1eb50
#
_entry.id   d91d43efe5f31e74a6ae3da087f1eb50
#
_cell.length_a   1.000
_cell.length_b   1.000
_cell.length_c   1.000
_cell.angle_alpha   90.00
_cell.angle_beta   90.00
_cell.angle_gamma   90.00
#
_symmetry.space_group_name_H-M   'P 1'
#
loop_
_entity.id
_entity.type
_entity.pdbx_description
1 polymer ?
#
loop_
_entity_poly.entity_id
_entity_poly.type
_entity_poly.pdbx_seq_one_letter_code
_entity_poly.pdbx_strand_id
1 'polypeptide(L)'
;METIRILLDTSAYIAFLKGHPGVKQAIQKADEINLNPMVPGELLAGFMKGRREARNREILQEFMESPRVRLRAIDEETSERYAAIFTFLRGKGTPIPTNDLWIAATAMQFGLRVVTTDRHFQQVPQIIAETHA
;
A
#
# COMPACT_ATOMS: atom_id res chain seq x y z
N MET A 1 1.14 25.02 -0.96
CA MET A 1 1.81 23.76 -0.53
C MET A 1 0.98 22.56 -0.90
N GLU A 2 1.61 21.55 -1.47
CA GLU A 2 0.90 20.34 -1.82
C GLU A 2 0.67 19.48 -0.60
N THR A 3 -0.53 18.87 -0.52
CA THR A 3 -0.83 17.85 0.46
C THR A 3 -0.19 16.54 0.02
N ILE A 4 0.60 15.94 0.88
CA ILE A 4 1.26 14.66 0.61
C ILE A 4 0.35 13.53 1.08
N ARG A 5 -0.20 12.79 0.13
CA ARG A 5 -1.11 11.68 0.38
C ARG A 5 -0.48 10.40 -0.14
N ILE A 6 -0.19 9.47 0.76
CA ILE A 6 0.48 8.22 0.41
C ILE A 6 -0.42 7.01 0.63
N LEU A 7 -0.09 5.93 -0.07
CA LEU A 7 -0.68 4.62 0.12
C LEU A 7 0.46 3.65 0.42
N LEU A 8 0.41 2.98 1.56
CA LEU A 8 1.41 1.99 1.92
C LEU A 8 0.99 0.62 1.38
N ASP A 9 1.92 -0.11 0.78
CA ASP A 9 1.73 -1.53 0.57
C ASP A 9 2.22 -2.29 1.81
N THR A 10 2.05 -3.60 1.81
CA THR A 10 2.45 -4.45 2.94
C THR A 10 3.95 -4.35 3.23
N SER A 11 4.77 -4.30 2.18
CA SER A 11 6.22 -4.22 2.33
C SER A 11 6.66 -2.94 3.03
N ALA A 12 6.02 -1.81 2.73
CA ALA A 12 6.33 -0.54 3.35
C ALA A 12 5.96 -0.52 4.82
N TYR A 13 4.79 -1.06 5.19
CA TYR A 13 4.40 -1.14 6.59
C TYR A 13 5.41 -1.97 7.40
N ILE A 14 5.81 -3.13 6.88
CA ILE A 14 6.80 -3.99 7.53
C ILE A 14 8.15 -3.26 7.66
N ALA A 15 8.58 -2.58 6.60
CA ALA A 15 9.82 -1.80 6.62
C ALA A 15 9.76 -0.69 7.68
N PHE A 16 8.61 -0.02 7.81
CA PHE A 16 8.39 1.00 8.82
C PHE A 16 8.57 0.43 10.23
N LEU A 17 7.98 -0.73 10.51
CA LEU A 17 8.11 -1.38 11.83
C LEU A 17 9.56 -1.76 12.13
N LYS A 18 10.33 -2.08 11.10
CA LYS A 18 11.75 -2.42 11.25
C LYS A 18 12.66 -1.18 11.32
N GLY A 19 12.09 0.01 11.28
CA GLY A 19 12.84 1.26 11.38
C GLY A 19 13.55 1.69 10.10
N HIS A 20 13.08 1.25 8.92
CA HIS A 20 13.67 1.65 7.64
C HIS A 20 13.65 3.18 7.49
N PRO A 21 14.82 3.84 7.36
CA PRO A 21 14.87 5.31 7.43
C PRO A 21 14.09 6.00 6.30
N GLY A 22 14.17 5.50 5.08
CA GLY A 22 13.46 6.09 3.94
C GLY A 22 11.96 6.01 4.08
N VAL A 23 11.44 4.83 4.43
CA VAL A 23 10.00 4.62 4.64
C VAL A 23 9.51 5.42 5.83
N LYS A 24 10.26 5.41 6.93
CA LYS A 24 9.92 6.19 8.12
C LYS A 24 9.79 7.68 7.78
N GLN A 25 10.73 8.21 7.01
CA GLN A 25 10.70 9.60 6.60
C GLN A 25 9.47 9.91 5.72
N ALA A 26 9.15 9.02 4.78
CA ALA A 26 7.97 9.19 3.91
C ALA A 26 6.68 9.25 4.74
N ILE A 27 6.57 8.39 5.75
CA ILE A 27 5.41 8.35 6.65
C ILE A 27 5.34 9.60 7.50
N GLN A 28 6.48 10.07 8.02
CA GLN A 28 6.52 11.28 8.85
C GLN A 28 6.12 12.52 8.07
N LYS A 29 6.47 12.61 6.80
CA LYS A 29 6.16 13.76 5.93
C LYS A 29 4.74 13.74 5.38
N ALA A 30 4.07 12.61 5.41
CA ALA A 30 2.75 12.48 4.80
C ALA A 30 1.68 13.18 5.64
N ASP A 31 0.80 13.92 4.97
CA ASP A 31 -0.37 14.50 5.59
C ASP A 31 -1.46 13.45 5.77
N GLU A 32 -1.55 12.51 4.84
CA GLU A 32 -2.53 11.45 4.87
C GLU A 32 -1.87 10.14 4.48
N ILE A 33 -2.13 9.11 5.28
CA ILE A 33 -1.60 7.76 5.09
C ILE A 33 -2.78 6.84 4.80
N ASN A 34 -2.75 6.17 3.67
CA ASN A 34 -3.84 5.30 3.26
C ASN A 34 -3.39 3.85 3.22
N LEU A 35 -4.30 2.96 3.56
CA LEU A 35 -4.17 1.52 3.37
C LEU A 35 -5.36 1.04 2.55
N ASN A 36 -5.12 0.05 1.72
CA ASN A 36 -6.16 -0.71 1.04
C ASN A 36 -6.37 -1.99 1.86
N PRO A 37 -7.58 -2.60 1.88
CA PRO A 37 -7.85 -3.79 2.72
C PRO A 37 -6.94 -4.98 2.47
N MET A 38 -6.26 -5.05 1.32
CA MET A 38 -5.28 -6.12 1.05
C MET A 38 -4.14 -6.08 2.06
N VAL A 39 -3.73 -4.88 2.51
CA VAL A 39 -2.59 -4.72 3.40
C VAL A 39 -2.88 -5.30 4.78
N PRO A 40 -3.91 -4.86 5.52
CA PRO A 40 -4.20 -5.50 6.80
C PRO A 40 -4.52 -6.99 6.65
N GLY A 41 -5.15 -7.41 5.54
CA GLY A 41 -5.40 -8.82 5.28
C GLY A 41 -4.12 -9.65 5.23
N GLU A 42 -3.12 -9.19 4.47
CA GLU A 42 -1.84 -9.86 4.38
C GLU A 42 -1.09 -9.85 5.72
N LEU A 43 -1.13 -8.72 6.43
CA LEU A 43 -0.48 -8.58 7.73
C LEU A 43 -1.10 -9.53 8.76
N LEU A 44 -2.42 -9.57 8.85
CA LEU A 44 -3.13 -10.45 9.78
C LEU A 44 -2.84 -11.92 9.49
N ALA A 45 -2.82 -12.30 8.23
CA ALA A 45 -2.46 -13.67 7.84
C ALA A 45 -1.04 -14.01 8.29
N GLY A 46 -0.11 -13.08 8.15
CA GLY A 46 1.27 -13.26 8.62
C GLY A 46 1.35 -13.37 10.15
N PHE A 47 0.59 -12.54 10.87
CA PHE A 47 0.57 -12.58 12.34
C PHE A 47 0.06 -13.90 12.86
N MET A 48 -0.96 -14.47 12.23
CA MET A 48 -1.54 -15.75 12.61
C MET A 48 -0.57 -16.93 12.51
N LYS A 49 0.43 -16.81 11.65
CA LYS A 49 1.47 -17.83 11.48
C LYS A 49 2.60 -17.70 12.50
N GLY A 50 2.72 -16.55 13.14
CA GLY A 50 3.81 -16.24 14.04
C GLY A 50 3.47 -16.43 15.49
N ARG A 51 4.39 -16.04 16.38
CA ARG A 51 4.27 -16.22 17.83
C ARG A 51 3.79 -14.96 18.56
N ARG A 52 3.66 -13.83 17.87
CA ARG A 52 3.34 -12.53 18.47
C ARG A 52 2.07 -11.94 17.89
N GLU A 53 1.12 -12.77 17.56
CA GLU A 53 -0.12 -12.34 16.92
C GLU A 53 -0.81 -11.23 17.71
N ALA A 54 -1.02 -11.43 19.01
CA ALA A 54 -1.73 -10.46 19.84
C ALA A 54 -1.03 -9.09 19.85
N ARG A 55 0.29 -9.09 20.04
CA ARG A 55 1.07 -7.85 20.06
C ARG A 55 1.08 -7.16 18.71
N ASN A 56 1.24 -7.93 17.64
CA ASN A 56 1.27 -7.36 16.28
C ASN A 56 -0.08 -6.80 15.86
N ARG A 57 -1.18 -7.44 16.27
CA ARG A 57 -2.54 -6.90 16.05
C ARG A 57 -2.75 -5.59 16.80
N GLU A 58 -2.26 -5.50 18.01
CA GLU A 58 -2.37 -4.29 18.83
C GLU A 58 -1.63 -3.13 18.17
N ILE A 59 -0.41 -3.37 17.68
CA ILE A 59 0.39 -2.35 16.99
C ILE A 59 -0.31 -1.89 15.71
N LEU A 60 -0.84 -2.81 14.92
CA LEU A 60 -1.58 -2.47 13.70
C LEU A 60 -2.82 -1.66 14.03
N GLN A 61 -3.56 -2.04 15.06
CA GLN A 61 -4.76 -1.33 15.48
C GLN A 61 -4.43 0.11 15.88
N GLU A 62 -3.37 0.31 16.66
CA GLU A 62 -2.91 1.64 17.04
C GLU A 62 -2.55 2.49 15.81
N PHE A 63 -1.87 1.87 14.85
CA PHE A 63 -1.50 2.54 13.60
C PHE A 63 -2.76 2.98 12.84
N MET A 64 -3.73 2.09 12.69
CA MET A 64 -4.96 2.37 11.95
C MET A 64 -5.87 3.38 12.65
N GLU A 65 -5.73 3.56 13.96
CA GLU A 65 -6.51 4.54 14.72
C GLU A 65 -5.92 5.96 14.66
N SER A 66 -4.73 6.12 14.10
CA SER A 66 -4.14 7.44 13.93
C SER A 66 -5.05 8.34 13.07
N PRO A 67 -5.22 9.62 13.45
CA PRO A 67 -6.04 10.55 12.66
C PRO A 67 -5.59 10.74 11.23
N ARG A 68 -4.32 10.47 10.93
CA ARG A 68 -3.78 10.58 9.57
C ARG A 68 -4.00 9.33 8.73
N VAL A 69 -4.39 8.22 9.33
CA VAL A 69 -4.52 6.93 8.63
C VAL A 69 -5.95 6.68 8.20
N ARG A 70 -6.12 6.29 6.95
CA ARG A 70 -7.43 5.95 6.37
C ARG A 70 -7.37 4.59 5.70
N LEU A 71 -8.41 3.79 5.92
CA LEU A 71 -8.59 2.54 5.18
C LEU A 71 -9.52 2.82 4.01
N ARG A 72 -9.02 2.63 2.77
CA ARG A 72 -9.80 2.86 1.55
C ARG A 72 -10.50 1.58 1.13
N ALA A 73 -11.81 1.59 1.14
CA ALA A 73 -12.60 0.44 0.70
C ALA A 73 -12.39 0.16 -0.79
N ILE A 74 -12.51 -1.10 -1.16
CA ILE A 74 -12.52 -1.53 -2.56
C ILE A 74 -13.98 -1.51 -3.01
N ASP A 75 -14.26 -0.77 -4.07
CA ASP A 75 -15.61 -0.66 -4.62
C ASP A 75 -15.61 -0.90 -6.13
N GLU A 76 -16.74 -0.62 -6.78
CA GLU A 76 -16.91 -0.83 -8.21
C GLU A 76 -15.90 0.00 -9.02
N GLU A 77 -15.65 1.23 -8.61
CA GLU A 77 -14.69 2.09 -9.30
C GLU A 77 -13.27 1.55 -9.20
N THR A 78 -12.90 0.96 -8.06
CA THR A 78 -11.62 0.29 -7.90
C THR A 78 -11.50 -0.85 -8.91
N SER A 79 -12.57 -1.59 -9.14
CA SER A 79 -12.59 -2.69 -10.10
C SER A 79 -12.34 -2.21 -11.53
N GLU A 80 -12.84 -1.05 -11.90
CA GLU A 80 -12.58 -0.46 -13.22
C GLU A 80 -11.09 -0.12 -13.37
N ARG A 81 -10.48 0.44 -12.35
CA ARG A 81 -9.04 0.76 -12.35
C ARG A 81 -8.19 -0.50 -12.39
N TYR A 82 -8.60 -1.52 -11.64
CA TYR A 82 -7.94 -2.83 -11.66
C TYR A 82 -7.91 -3.39 -13.07
N ALA A 83 -9.07 -3.41 -13.74
CA ALA A 83 -9.18 -3.96 -15.09
C ALA A 83 -8.30 -3.20 -16.08
N ALA A 84 -8.25 -1.88 -15.98
CA ALA A 84 -7.43 -1.05 -16.85
C ALA A 84 -5.93 -1.36 -16.68
N ILE A 85 -5.45 -1.42 -15.43
CA ILE A 85 -4.06 -1.69 -15.13
C ILE A 85 -3.68 -3.13 -15.52
N PHE A 86 -4.52 -4.10 -15.16
CA PHE A 86 -4.32 -5.51 -15.50
C PHE A 86 -4.15 -5.69 -17.00
N THR A 87 -5.06 -5.13 -17.79
CA THR A 87 -5.05 -5.26 -19.24
C THR A 87 -3.80 -4.62 -19.85
N PHE A 88 -3.44 -3.44 -19.35
CA PHE A 88 -2.26 -2.74 -19.81
C PHE A 88 -0.98 -3.55 -19.56
N LEU A 89 -0.79 -4.05 -18.34
CA LEU A 89 0.40 -4.81 -17.97
C LEU A 89 0.48 -6.15 -18.73
N ARG A 90 -0.66 -6.79 -18.92
CA ARG A 90 -0.73 -8.03 -19.70
C ARG A 90 -0.30 -7.79 -21.14
N GLY A 91 -0.76 -6.68 -21.74
CA GLY A 91 -0.39 -6.29 -23.09
C GLY A 91 1.09 -6.01 -23.25
N LYS A 92 1.74 -5.52 -22.21
CA LYS A 92 3.20 -5.27 -22.20
C LYS A 92 4.02 -6.49 -21.82
N GLY A 93 3.40 -7.56 -21.33
CA GLY A 93 4.12 -8.72 -20.85
C GLY A 93 4.83 -8.51 -19.52
N THR A 94 4.34 -7.56 -18.69
CA THR A 94 4.92 -7.24 -17.39
C THR A 94 3.90 -7.39 -16.27
N PRO A 95 3.35 -8.60 -16.03
CA PRO A 95 2.36 -8.79 -14.98
C PRO A 95 2.96 -8.58 -13.59
N ILE A 96 2.12 -8.15 -12.66
CA ILE A 96 2.48 -8.03 -11.24
C ILE A 96 1.51 -8.87 -10.41
N PRO A 97 1.85 -9.18 -9.14
CA PRO A 97 0.96 -9.95 -8.28
C PRO A 97 -0.42 -9.30 -8.13
N THR A 98 -1.44 -10.12 -7.98
CA THR A 98 -2.84 -9.67 -7.90
C THR A 98 -3.08 -8.66 -6.77
N ASN A 99 -2.51 -8.90 -5.58
CA ASN A 99 -2.69 -7.96 -4.48
C ASN A 99 -2.08 -6.59 -4.80
N ASP A 100 -0.94 -6.56 -5.50
CA ASP A 100 -0.32 -5.31 -5.92
C ASP A 100 -1.17 -4.60 -6.97
N LEU A 101 -1.88 -5.34 -7.82
CA LEU A 101 -2.82 -4.75 -8.77
C LEU A 101 -3.94 -4.00 -8.04
N TRP A 102 -4.50 -4.58 -6.97
CA TRP A 102 -5.54 -3.91 -6.19
C TRP A 102 -5.01 -2.67 -5.49
N ILE A 103 -3.78 -2.72 -5.00
CA ILE A 103 -3.13 -1.57 -4.39
C ILE A 103 -2.92 -0.47 -5.43
N ALA A 104 -2.40 -0.82 -6.61
CA ALA A 104 -2.21 0.13 -7.70
C ALA A 104 -3.55 0.74 -8.15
N ALA A 105 -4.60 -0.06 -8.24
CA ALA A 105 -5.94 0.41 -8.58
C ALA A 105 -6.44 1.45 -7.57
N THR A 106 -6.23 1.21 -6.29
CA THR A 106 -6.60 2.14 -5.22
C THR A 106 -5.81 3.46 -5.35
N ALA A 107 -4.50 3.37 -5.63
CA ALA A 107 -3.68 4.55 -5.83
C ALA A 107 -4.16 5.38 -7.02
N MET A 108 -4.50 4.72 -8.12
CA MET A 108 -5.03 5.40 -9.31
C MET A 108 -6.37 6.06 -9.04
N GLN A 109 -7.25 5.37 -8.32
CA GLN A 109 -8.60 5.85 -8.00
C GLN A 109 -8.57 7.13 -7.15
N PHE A 110 -7.72 7.17 -6.16
CA PHE A 110 -7.69 8.27 -5.18
C PHE A 110 -6.53 9.25 -5.37
N GLY A 111 -5.71 9.05 -6.40
CA GLY A 111 -4.57 9.93 -6.66
C GLY A 111 -3.51 9.86 -5.56
N LEU A 112 -3.17 8.66 -5.11
CA LEU A 112 -2.23 8.45 -4.01
C LEU A 112 -0.86 8.04 -4.53
N ARG A 113 0.19 8.47 -3.82
CA ARG A 113 1.55 8.02 -4.09
C ARG A 113 1.79 6.72 -3.34
N VAL A 114 2.15 5.66 -4.04
CA VAL A 114 2.47 4.38 -3.40
C VAL A 114 3.86 4.45 -2.79
N VAL A 115 3.97 4.13 -1.51
CA VAL A 115 5.26 3.97 -0.81
C VAL A 115 5.47 2.48 -0.61
N THR A 116 6.58 1.97 -1.13
CA THR A 116 6.83 0.53 -1.20
C THR A 116 8.33 0.24 -1.14
N THR A 117 8.69 -0.99 -0.80
CA THR A 117 10.05 -1.50 -0.99
C THR A 117 10.13 -2.47 -2.18
N ASP A 118 9.01 -2.65 -2.88
CA ASP A 118 8.86 -3.60 -3.97
C ASP A 118 8.95 -2.88 -5.32
N ARG A 119 9.68 -3.46 -6.26
CA ARG A 119 9.85 -2.89 -7.60
C ARG A 119 8.67 -3.13 -8.53
N HIS A 120 7.71 -3.97 -8.15
CA HIS A 120 6.56 -4.29 -8.99
C HIS A 120 5.82 -3.04 -9.47
N PHE A 121 5.66 -2.05 -8.59
CA PHE A 121 4.90 -0.84 -8.91
C PHE A 121 5.56 0.06 -9.94
N GLN A 122 6.86 -0.12 -10.20
CA GLN A 122 7.57 0.61 -11.24
C GLN A 122 7.06 0.25 -12.64
N GLN A 123 6.40 -0.89 -12.78
CA GLN A 123 5.81 -1.33 -14.04
C GLN A 123 4.49 -0.64 -14.37
N VAL A 124 3.93 0.13 -13.41
CA VAL A 124 2.59 0.71 -13.53
C VAL A 124 2.69 2.23 -13.77
N PRO A 125 2.67 2.68 -15.04
CA PRO A 125 2.83 4.10 -15.35
C PRO A 125 1.64 4.96 -14.95
N GLN A 126 0.50 4.36 -14.61
CA GLN A 126 -0.71 5.08 -14.23
C GLN A 126 -0.63 5.66 -12.80
N ILE A 127 0.40 5.28 -12.02
CA ILE A 127 0.55 5.73 -10.64
C ILE A 127 1.93 6.31 -10.41
N ILE A 128 2.09 7.00 -9.28
CA ILE A 128 3.39 7.43 -8.79
C ILE A 128 3.81 6.47 -7.70
N ALA A 129 4.98 5.85 -7.85
CA ALA A 129 5.52 4.93 -6.86
C ALA A 129 6.84 5.46 -6.31
N GLU A 130 6.91 5.59 -4.99
CA GLU A 130 8.14 5.92 -4.28
C GLU A 130 8.70 4.61 -3.74
N THR A 131 9.73 4.09 -4.41
CA THR A 131 10.31 2.79 -4.07
C THR A 131 11.58 2.98 -3.25
N HIS A 132 11.63 2.32 -2.10
CA HIS A 132 12.78 2.35 -1.19
C HIS A 132 13.45 0.97 -1.19
N ALA A 133 14.75 0.98 -1.32
CA ALA A 133 15.54 -0.26 -1.29
C ALA A 133 15.74 -0.79 0.13
#